data_55a598f3d143fe1354870294c84cea5c
#
_entry.id   55a598f3d143fe1354870294c84cea5c
#
_cell.length_a   1.000
_cell.length_b   1.000
_cell.length_c   1.000
_cell.angle_alpha   90.00
_cell.angle_beta   90.00
_cell.angle_gamma   90.00
#
_symmetry.space_group_name_H-M   'P 1'
#
loop_
_entity.id
_entity.type
_entity.pdbx_description
1 polymer ?
#
loop_
_entity_poly.entity_id
_entity_poly.type
_entity_poly.pdbx_seq_one_letter_code
_entity_poly.pdbx_strand_id
1 'polypeptide(L)'
;MIQKKDVWLIVVNVFAASRKAGELWRRAESMLKHKGIEYHCRYTGDSGNACRIAETASAEGYRKFVAVGGDGTVHDVLNGIMNFVEGATDCTGGACLNEFFLSVLPMGSGNDWVKSLDIPRNVSDIVDMMAAGSFGKQDVVRVSILDETGEAKAVSYMANVGGVGIDAEVCRIVNVNKKMGMSGKILYVKALLQCLARRVPVVARVLCDGVEVFHDKYFSIAFGVGRYSGGGMRQTADAEMDDGLLDMTIIPELPMLKIAKEAPKLFTGTFTRIPELVVKKARSIVVIPEGSSPHVEVDGEVIGVAPVCLEIFGPQINVLKRQGASRA
;
A
#
# COMPACT_ATOMS: atom_id res chain seq x y z
N MET A 1 -30.36 8.15 18.06
CA MET A 1 -28.93 8.48 18.15
C MET A 1 -28.21 7.76 17.00
N ILE A 2 -27.44 8.47 16.20
CA ILE A 2 -26.63 7.89 15.12
C ILE A 2 -25.52 7.03 15.78
N GLN A 3 -25.39 5.78 15.36
CA GLN A 3 -24.36 4.89 15.88
C GLN A 3 -23.00 5.24 15.27
N LYS A 4 -21.91 5.17 16.03
CA LYS A 4 -20.55 5.49 15.54
C LYS A 4 -20.14 4.72 14.29
N LYS A 5 -20.64 3.48 14.12
CA LYS A 5 -20.38 2.67 12.92
C LYS A 5 -20.94 3.29 11.61
N ASP A 6 -21.91 4.19 11.72
CA ASP A 6 -22.53 4.86 10.56
C ASP A 6 -21.89 6.21 10.25
N VAL A 7 -21.07 6.74 11.16
CA VAL A 7 -20.38 8.03 11.06
C VAL A 7 -18.99 7.81 10.45
N TRP A 8 -18.61 8.63 9.50
CA TRP A 8 -17.26 8.62 8.94
C TRP A 8 -16.26 9.23 9.92
N LEU A 9 -15.18 8.53 10.21
CA LEU A 9 -14.02 9.13 10.86
C LEU A 9 -13.01 9.58 9.82
N ILE A 10 -12.75 10.87 9.80
CA ILE A 10 -11.79 11.48 8.88
C ILE A 10 -10.49 11.71 9.63
N VAL A 11 -9.44 11.00 9.19
CA VAL A 11 -8.08 11.10 9.73
C VAL A 11 -7.28 12.04 8.85
N VAL A 12 -7.02 13.24 9.35
CA VAL A 12 -6.34 14.30 8.58
C VAL A 12 -4.87 14.34 8.94
N ASN A 13 -4.02 14.00 7.98
CA ASN A 13 -2.57 14.14 8.12
C ASN A 13 -2.16 15.59 7.81
N VAL A 14 -1.87 16.36 8.85
CA VAL A 14 -1.51 17.78 8.73
C VAL A 14 -0.17 18.02 8.01
N PHE A 15 0.69 17.00 7.94
CA PHE A 15 1.99 17.07 7.27
C PHE A 15 1.97 16.55 5.83
N ALA A 16 0.91 15.85 5.43
CA ALA A 16 0.84 15.19 4.12
C ALA A 16 0.83 16.18 2.95
N ALA A 17 0.68 17.44 3.20
CA ALA A 17 0.67 18.41 2.12
C ALA A 17 0.93 19.85 2.61
N SER A 18 1.66 20.60 1.78
CA SER A 18 1.79 22.05 1.77
C SER A 18 0.46 22.80 2.04
N ARG A 19 0.49 24.10 2.14
CA ARG A 19 -0.71 25.00 2.30
C ARG A 19 -1.95 24.59 1.48
N LYS A 20 -1.76 23.92 0.34
CA LYS A 20 -2.84 23.42 -0.54
C LYS A 20 -3.73 22.34 0.11
N ALA A 21 -3.21 21.55 1.04
CA ALA A 21 -4.01 20.50 1.71
C ALA A 21 -5.08 21.09 2.62
N GLY A 22 -4.76 22.16 3.33
CA GLY A 22 -5.75 22.85 4.17
C GLY A 22 -6.91 23.44 3.36
N GLU A 23 -6.65 23.91 2.13
CA GLU A 23 -7.71 24.41 1.23
C GLU A 23 -8.54 23.26 0.66
N LEU A 24 -7.89 22.19 0.22
CA LEU A 24 -8.58 20.98 -0.28
C LEU A 24 -9.43 20.34 0.80
N TRP A 25 -8.91 20.27 2.03
CA TRP A 25 -9.68 19.75 3.15
C TRP A 25 -10.92 20.62 3.45
N ARG A 26 -10.77 21.96 3.56
CA ARG A 26 -11.92 22.86 3.77
C ARG A 26 -12.99 22.73 2.68
N ARG A 27 -12.56 22.54 1.42
CA ARG A 27 -13.47 22.28 0.30
C ARG A 27 -14.18 20.94 0.47
N ALA A 28 -13.46 19.88 0.79
CA ALA A 28 -14.03 18.55 1.05
C ALA A 28 -15.04 18.59 2.20
N GLU A 29 -14.70 19.27 3.29
CA GLU A 29 -15.55 19.44 4.45
C GLU A 29 -16.89 20.12 4.12
N SER A 30 -16.84 21.21 3.34
CA SER A 30 -18.04 21.90 2.87
C SER A 30 -18.95 20.98 2.04
N MET A 31 -18.35 20.15 1.19
CA MET A 31 -19.10 19.23 0.33
C MET A 31 -19.70 18.05 1.12
N LEU A 32 -18.98 17.50 2.10
CA LEU A 32 -19.51 16.46 3.00
C LEU A 32 -20.75 16.96 3.74
N LYS A 33 -20.68 18.19 4.29
CA LYS A 33 -21.82 18.86 4.95
C LYS A 33 -23.00 19.05 3.98
N HIS A 34 -22.74 19.53 2.76
CA HIS A 34 -23.78 19.74 1.75
C HIS A 34 -24.48 18.45 1.33
N LYS A 35 -23.75 17.32 1.30
CA LYS A 35 -24.27 15.99 0.97
C LYS A 35 -24.92 15.28 2.16
N GLY A 36 -24.93 15.89 3.34
CA GLY A 36 -25.48 15.28 4.56
C GLY A 36 -24.70 14.07 5.04
N ILE A 37 -23.40 13.97 4.71
CA ILE A 37 -22.54 12.89 5.20
C ILE A 37 -22.11 13.23 6.62
N GLU A 38 -22.51 12.42 7.57
CA GLU A 38 -22.13 12.57 8.98
C GLU A 38 -20.67 12.13 9.18
N TYR A 39 -19.87 12.97 9.83
CA TYR A 39 -18.45 12.71 10.06
C TYR A 39 -17.92 13.34 11.34
N HIS A 40 -16.87 12.74 11.86
CA HIS A 40 -15.98 13.32 12.86
C HIS A 40 -14.58 13.44 12.29
N CYS A 41 -13.80 14.43 12.76
CA CYS A 41 -12.41 14.63 12.34
C CYS A 41 -11.45 14.36 13.49
N ARG A 42 -10.31 13.72 13.17
CA ARG A 42 -9.13 13.66 14.03
C ARG A 42 -7.90 14.03 13.21
N TYR A 43 -7.05 14.86 13.79
CA TYR A 43 -5.83 15.34 13.16
C TYR A 43 -4.64 14.59 13.71
N THR A 44 -3.71 14.21 12.83
CA THR A 44 -2.43 13.67 13.27
C THR A 44 -1.62 14.77 13.94
N GLY A 45 -0.98 14.45 15.08
CA GLY A 45 -0.02 15.35 15.72
C GLY A 45 1.35 15.34 15.04
N ASP A 46 2.34 16.00 15.64
CA ASP A 46 3.71 16.12 15.13
C ASP A 46 4.42 14.77 14.91
N SER A 47 3.93 13.70 15.52
CA SER A 47 4.48 12.34 15.43
C SER A 47 3.84 11.48 14.32
N GLY A 48 2.91 12.01 13.51
CA GLY A 48 2.29 11.26 12.41
C GLY A 48 1.48 10.04 12.87
N ASN A 49 0.59 10.16 13.84
CA ASN A 49 -0.03 9.02 14.55
C ASN A 49 -1.37 8.56 13.96
N ALA A 50 -1.48 8.43 12.62
CA ALA A 50 -2.72 8.02 11.97
C ALA A 50 -3.12 6.58 12.30
N CYS A 51 -2.16 5.68 12.46
CA CYS A 51 -2.37 4.28 12.85
C CYS A 51 -3.06 4.20 14.21
N ARG A 52 -2.51 4.85 15.24
CA ARG A 52 -3.08 4.86 16.59
C ARG A 52 -4.47 5.51 16.64
N ILE A 53 -4.69 6.58 15.82
CA ILE A 53 -6.01 7.21 15.73
C ILE A 53 -7.04 6.21 15.18
N ALA A 54 -6.70 5.46 14.12
CA ALA A 54 -7.59 4.49 13.50
C ALA A 54 -7.85 3.29 14.43
N GLU A 55 -6.82 2.77 15.10
CA GLU A 55 -6.94 1.69 16.07
C GLU A 55 -7.88 2.07 17.24
N THR A 56 -7.61 3.20 17.89
CA THR A 56 -8.44 3.70 19.00
C THR A 56 -9.88 3.94 18.56
N ALA A 57 -10.08 4.53 17.39
CA ALA A 57 -11.43 4.80 16.87
C ALA A 57 -12.17 3.51 16.52
N SER A 58 -11.48 2.49 16.01
CA SER A 58 -12.05 1.17 15.76
C SER A 58 -12.58 0.54 17.05
N ALA A 59 -11.81 0.66 18.15
CA ALA A 59 -12.23 0.23 19.49
C ALA A 59 -13.41 1.06 20.01
N GLU A 60 -13.52 2.33 19.65
CA GLU A 60 -14.67 3.19 20.00
C GLU A 60 -15.93 2.89 19.17
N GLY A 61 -15.87 1.99 18.19
CA GLY A 61 -16.99 1.55 17.36
C GLY A 61 -17.12 2.20 16.00
N TYR A 62 -16.14 3.01 15.55
CA TYR A 62 -16.10 3.48 14.16
C TYR A 62 -15.79 2.34 13.22
N ARG A 63 -16.44 2.34 12.03
CA ARG A 63 -16.23 1.35 10.96
C ARG A 63 -15.99 1.99 9.60
N LYS A 64 -16.14 3.31 9.47
CA LYS A 64 -15.98 4.05 8.22
C LYS A 64 -14.86 5.07 8.38
N PHE A 65 -13.82 4.96 7.56
CA PHE A 65 -12.60 5.77 7.66
C PHE A 65 -12.30 6.48 6.35
N VAL A 66 -11.86 7.74 6.45
CA VAL A 66 -11.30 8.51 5.34
C VAL A 66 -9.90 8.96 5.69
N ALA A 67 -8.91 8.51 4.94
CA ALA A 67 -7.54 8.99 5.03
C ALA A 67 -7.38 10.28 4.22
N VAL A 68 -7.10 11.40 4.87
CA VAL A 68 -6.79 12.67 4.20
C VAL A 68 -5.28 12.81 4.13
N GLY A 69 -4.70 12.41 2.99
CA GLY A 69 -3.24 12.34 2.83
C GLY A 69 -2.79 11.63 1.57
N GLY A 70 -1.62 11.03 1.58
CA GLY A 70 -1.07 10.18 0.52
C GLY A 70 -1.13 8.70 0.90
N ASP A 71 -0.40 7.87 0.12
CA ASP A 71 -0.34 6.41 0.29
C ASP A 71 0.08 6.01 1.70
N GLY A 72 1.06 6.69 2.32
CA GLY A 72 1.48 6.43 3.71
C GLY A 72 0.38 6.70 4.74
N THR A 73 -0.52 7.68 4.51
CA THR A 73 -1.65 7.90 5.42
C THR A 73 -2.70 6.80 5.29
N VAL A 74 -2.91 6.28 4.07
CA VAL A 74 -3.77 5.11 3.83
C VAL A 74 -3.19 3.88 4.53
N HIS A 75 -1.88 3.65 4.37
CA HIS A 75 -1.15 2.58 5.04
C HIS A 75 -1.32 2.64 6.57
N ASP A 76 -1.08 3.80 7.17
CA ASP A 76 -1.23 3.99 8.62
C ASP A 76 -2.67 3.71 9.10
N VAL A 77 -3.68 4.25 8.39
CA VAL A 77 -5.09 4.04 8.76
C VAL A 77 -5.47 2.57 8.64
N LEU A 78 -5.05 1.89 7.55
CA LEU A 78 -5.28 0.46 7.38
C LEU A 78 -4.63 -0.34 8.51
N ASN A 79 -3.36 -0.06 8.83
CA ASN A 79 -2.65 -0.77 9.90
C ASN A 79 -3.31 -0.57 11.26
N GLY A 80 -3.84 0.63 11.54
CA GLY A 80 -4.60 0.87 12.77
C GLY A 80 -5.92 0.08 12.84
N ILE A 81 -6.64 -0.03 11.72
CA ILE A 81 -7.83 -0.89 11.61
C ILE A 81 -7.44 -2.36 11.87
N MET A 82 -6.36 -2.82 11.23
CA MET A 82 -5.92 -4.21 11.31
C MET A 82 -5.39 -4.57 12.71
N ASN A 83 -4.67 -3.67 13.38
CA ASN A 83 -4.26 -3.88 14.78
C ASN A 83 -5.47 -4.13 15.68
N PHE A 84 -6.56 -3.37 15.48
CA PHE A 84 -7.79 -3.60 16.21
C PHE A 84 -8.44 -4.94 15.83
N VAL A 85 -8.51 -5.28 14.55
CA VAL A 85 -9.15 -6.52 14.06
C VAL A 85 -8.42 -7.75 14.58
N GLU A 86 -7.09 -7.81 14.50
CA GLU A 86 -6.30 -8.94 15.02
C GLU A 86 -6.25 -8.97 16.56
N GLY A 87 -6.16 -7.81 17.22
CA GLY A 87 -6.18 -7.74 18.67
C GLY A 87 -7.52 -8.15 19.30
N ALA A 88 -8.62 -8.09 18.54
CA ALA A 88 -9.96 -8.46 19.01
C ALA A 88 -10.29 -9.96 18.86
N THR A 89 -9.43 -10.76 18.22
CA THR A 89 -9.68 -12.20 17.97
C THR A 89 -9.70 -13.04 19.24
N ASP A 90 -9.16 -12.55 20.37
CA ASP A 90 -9.22 -13.22 21.68
C ASP A 90 -10.55 -13.04 22.41
N CYS A 91 -11.45 -12.22 21.90
CA CYS A 91 -12.76 -11.97 22.51
C CYS A 91 -13.88 -12.50 21.59
N THR A 92 -14.74 -13.34 22.12
CA THR A 92 -15.98 -13.79 21.47
C THR A 92 -16.84 -12.59 21.05
N GLY A 93 -16.70 -12.14 19.79
CA GLY A 93 -17.43 -10.98 19.26
C GLY A 93 -16.56 -9.94 18.55
N GLY A 94 -15.31 -10.26 18.17
CA GLY A 94 -14.42 -9.36 17.42
C GLY A 94 -15.03 -8.89 16.10
N ALA A 95 -14.84 -7.59 15.78
CA ALA A 95 -15.31 -7.02 14.53
C ALA A 95 -14.55 -7.65 13.35
N CYS A 96 -15.29 -8.05 12.32
CA CYS A 96 -14.71 -8.61 11.10
C CYS A 96 -14.28 -7.50 10.16
N LEU A 97 -13.16 -7.65 9.46
CA LEU A 97 -12.62 -6.65 8.53
C LEU A 97 -13.64 -6.21 7.45
N ASN A 98 -14.55 -7.10 7.06
CA ASN A 98 -15.59 -6.80 6.08
C ASN A 98 -16.65 -5.78 6.55
N GLU A 99 -16.66 -5.40 7.84
CA GLU A 99 -17.49 -4.32 8.37
C GLU A 99 -16.86 -2.94 8.16
N PHE A 100 -15.55 -2.89 7.88
CA PHE A 100 -14.80 -1.65 7.72
C PHE A 100 -14.87 -1.11 6.29
N PHE A 101 -14.93 0.22 6.20
CA PHE A 101 -14.89 0.99 4.96
C PHE A 101 -13.69 1.95 5.02
N LEU A 102 -12.86 1.90 3.99
CA LEU A 102 -11.72 2.79 3.83
C LEU A 102 -11.85 3.60 2.53
N SER A 103 -11.76 4.91 2.67
CA SER A 103 -11.73 5.87 1.57
C SER A 103 -10.52 6.79 1.71
N VAL A 104 -10.26 7.61 0.69
CA VAL A 104 -9.15 8.54 0.69
C VAL A 104 -9.54 9.88 0.07
N LEU A 105 -9.05 10.96 0.63
CA LEU A 105 -8.95 12.26 -0.02
C LEU A 105 -7.47 12.48 -0.37
N PRO A 106 -7.08 12.24 -1.65
CA PRO A 106 -5.68 12.13 -2.03
C PRO A 106 -5.01 13.49 -2.08
N MET A 107 -4.07 13.72 -1.17
CA MET A 107 -3.27 14.94 -1.07
C MET A 107 -1.78 14.70 -1.28
N GLY A 108 -1.38 13.46 -1.51
CA GLY A 108 -0.01 13.05 -1.78
C GLY A 108 0.44 13.31 -3.23
N SER A 109 1.74 13.20 -3.48
CA SER A 109 2.31 13.34 -4.83
C SER A 109 2.20 12.06 -5.67
N GLY A 110 2.18 10.87 -5.05
CA GLY A 110 2.06 9.56 -5.72
C GLY A 110 0.61 9.16 -5.94
N ASN A 111 -0.09 8.92 -4.85
CA ASN A 111 -1.45 8.42 -4.78
C ASN A 111 -1.63 7.18 -5.67
N ASP A 112 -0.76 6.20 -5.50
CA ASP A 112 -0.70 4.99 -6.33
C ASP A 112 -1.85 4.04 -6.00
N TRP A 113 -2.27 3.98 -4.73
CA TRP A 113 -3.46 3.24 -4.31
C TRP A 113 -4.75 3.76 -4.99
N VAL A 114 -4.89 5.08 -5.08
CA VAL A 114 -6.01 5.74 -5.78
C VAL A 114 -6.06 5.35 -7.25
N LYS A 115 -4.89 5.23 -7.91
CA LYS A 115 -4.78 4.78 -9.31
C LYS A 115 -5.16 3.31 -9.46
N SER A 116 -4.76 2.45 -8.49
CA SER A 116 -5.09 1.02 -8.51
C SER A 116 -6.60 0.77 -8.38
N LEU A 117 -7.32 1.65 -7.68
CA LEU A 117 -8.78 1.59 -7.48
C LEU A 117 -9.60 2.37 -8.52
N ASP A 118 -8.94 3.02 -9.49
CA ASP A 118 -9.60 3.93 -10.46
C ASP A 118 -10.44 5.04 -9.79
N ILE A 119 -10.01 5.50 -8.60
CA ILE A 119 -10.67 6.58 -7.88
C ILE A 119 -10.29 7.92 -8.54
N PRO A 120 -11.26 8.82 -8.79
CA PRO A 120 -10.99 10.16 -9.29
C PRO A 120 -10.07 10.95 -8.34
N ARG A 121 -9.28 11.87 -8.88
CA ARG A 121 -8.47 12.78 -8.05
C ARG A 121 -9.23 14.03 -7.59
N ASN A 122 -10.38 14.29 -8.18
CA ASN A 122 -11.22 15.41 -7.83
C ASN A 122 -11.99 15.11 -6.56
N VAL A 123 -11.85 15.97 -5.57
CA VAL A 123 -12.53 15.84 -4.27
C VAL A 123 -14.06 15.77 -4.41
N SER A 124 -14.64 16.52 -5.37
CA SER A 124 -16.09 16.47 -5.64
C SER A 124 -16.55 15.07 -5.98
N ASP A 125 -15.86 14.45 -6.94
CA ASP A 125 -16.24 13.13 -7.45
C ASP A 125 -16.10 12.06 -6.36
N ILE A 126 -15.07 12.20 -5.49
CA ILE A 126 -14.88 11.30 -4.34
C ILE A 126 -16.04 11.42 -3.34
N VAL A 127 -16.42 12.66 -2.99
CA VAL A 127 -17.55 12.89 -2.07
C VAL A 127 -18.87 12.41 -2.68
N ASP A 128 -19.06 12.60 -4.00
CA ASP A 128 -20.24 12.09 -4.71
C ASP A 128 -20.27 10.55 -4.71
N MET A 129 -19.13 9.88 -4.90
CA MET A 129 -19.01 8.42 -4.80
C MET A 129 -19.31 7.93 -3.38
N MET A 130 -18.82 8.64 -2.34
CA MET A 130 -19.13 8.31 -0.95
C MET A 130 -20.64 8.44 -0.66
N ALA A 131 -21.27 9.51 -1.12
CA ALA A 131 -22.72 9.74 -0.97
C ALA A 131 -23.54 8.69 -1.72
N ALA A 132 -23.09 8.25 -2.88
CA ALA A 132 -23.74 7.22 -3.70
C ALA A 132 -23.51 5.79 -3.15
N GLY A 133 -22.64 5.61 -2.14
CA GLY A 133 -22.31 4.27 -1.63
C GLY A 133 -21.52 3.42 -2.63
N SER A 134 -20.68 4.03 -3.47
CA SER A 134 -19.88 3.35 -4.50
C SER A 134 -18.69 2.62 -3.86
N PHE A 135 -18.93 1.46 -3.26
CA PHE A 135 -17.90 0.64 -2.63
C PHE A 135 -17.74 -0.70 -3.32
N GLY A 136 -16.52 -1.22 -3.30
CA GLY A 136 -16.15 -2.57 -3.69
C GLY A 136 -15.33 -3.23 -2.59
N LYS A 137 -14.88 -4.45 -2.85
CA LYS A 137 -14.01 -5.21 -1.95
C LYS A 137 -12.55 -5.02 -2.33
N GLN A 138 -11.67 -5.18 -1.35
CA GLN A 138 -10.23 -5.23 -1.55
C GLN A 138 -9.59 -6.24 -0.61
N ASP A 139 -8.64 -6.99 -1.13
CA ASP A 139 -7.76 -7.86 -0.36
C ASP A 139 -6.76 -7.04 0.46
N VAL A 140 -6.48 -7.50 1.65
CA VAL A 140 -5.43 -6.96 2.51
C VAL A 140 -4.36 -8.02 2.66
N VAL A 141 -3.10 -7.63 2.60
CA VAL A 141 -1.97 -8.54 2.76
C VAL A 141 -1.39 -8.39 4.14
N ARG A 142 -1.27 -9.50 4.87
CA ARG A 142 -0.48 -9.58 6.09
C ARG A 142 0.97 -9.80 5.70
N VAL A 143 1.87 -8.94 6.17
CA VAL A 143 3.31 -9.00 5.90
C VAL A 143 4.05 -9.20 7.21
N SER A 144 4.69 -10.35 7.36
CA SER A 144 5.41 -10.76 8.55
C SER A 144 6.92 -10.76 8.27
N ILE A 145 7.66 -9.91 8.95
CA ILE A 145 9.13 -10.01 9.02
C ILE A 145 9.45 -11.20 9.93
N LEU A 146 10.22 -12.15 9.43
CA LEU A 146 10.55 -13.37 10.16
C LEU A 146 11.90 -13.24 10.87
N ASP A 147 12.05 -13.97 11.97
CA ASP A 147 13.34 -14.19 12.63
C ASP A 147 14.04 -15.43 12.05
N GLU A 148 15.18 -15.80 12.64
CA GLU A 148 15.99 -16.95 12.22
C GLU A 148 15.26 -18.30 12.45
N THR A 149 14.24 -18.33 13.30
CA THR A 149 13.42 -19.53 13.58
C THR A 149 12.22 -19.63 12.63
N GLY A 150 11.95 -18.58 11.85
CA GLY A 150 10.78 -18.47 10.98
C GLY A 150 9.54 -17.91 11.68
N GLU A 151 9.67 -17.42 12.92
CA GLU A 151 8.57 -16.78 13.63
C GLU A 151 8.45 -15.28 13.27
N ALA A 152 7.23 -14.74 13.35
CA ALA A 152 6.98 -13.35 13.05
C ALA A 152 7.54 -12.43 14.14
N LYS A 153 8.58 -11.66 13.82
CA LYS A 153 9.18 -10.61 14.65
C LYS A 153 8.43 -9.29 14.59
N ALA A 154 7.87 -8.97 13.45
CA ALA A 154 7.06 -7.77 13.23
C ALA A 154 6.02 -8.06 12.15
N VAL A 155 4.87 -7.43 12.27
CA VAL A 155 3.76 -7.54 11.31
C VAL A 155 3.35 -6.16 10.84
N SER A 156 3.04 -6.06 9.55
CA SER A 156 2.43 -4.90 8.91
C SER A 156 1.39 -5.36 7.90
N TYR A 157 0.52 -4.46 7.46
CA TYR A 157 -0.53 -4.77 6.49
C TYR A 157 -0.38 -3.87 5.26
N MET A 158 -0.50 -4.48 4.09
CA MET A 158 -0.32 -3.83 2.79
C MET A 158 -1.66 -3.68 2.07
N ALA A 159 -1.90 -2.48 1.56
CA ALA A 159 -3.08 -2.14 0.77
C ALA A 159 -2.82 -2.18 -0.74
N ASN A 160 -1.58 -2.07 -1.18
CA ASN A 160 -1.27 -1.82 -2.60
C ASN A 160 -0.09 -2.66 -3.10
N VAL A 161 1.12 -2.14 -3.03
CA VAL A 161 2.34 -2.77 -3.55
C VAL A 161 3.48 -2.61 -2.57
N GLY A 162 4.31 -3.63 -2.46
CA GLY A 162 5.55 -3.62 -1.70
C GLY A 162 6.68 -4.31 -2.46
N GLY A 163 7.86 -4.36 -1.85
CA GLY A 163 9.01 -4.99 -2.47
C GLY A 163 10.18 -5.29 -1.56
N VAL A 164 11.08 -6.13 -2.07
CA VAL A 164 12.35 -6.51 -1.43
C VAL A 164 13.50 -6.23 -2.37
N GLY A 165 14.59 -5.66 -1.85
CA GLY A 165 15.77 -5.36 -2.65
C GLY A 165 15.81 -3.90 -3.09
N ILE A 166 15.99 -3.63 -4.38
CA ILE A 166 16.16 -2.25 -4.87
C ILE A 166 14.95 -1.37 -4.59
N ASP A 167 13.74 -1.88 -4.68
CA ASP A 167 12.53 -1.09 -4.44
C ASP A 167 12.52 -0.54 -3.00
N ALA A 168 12.81 -1.39 -2.02
CA ALA A 168 12.91 -0.98 -0.63
C ALA A 168 14.06 0.02 -0.38
N GLU A 169 15.19 -0.15 -1.05
CA GLU A 169 16.32 0.79 -0.92
C GLU A 169 16.00 2.16 -1.56
N VAL A 170 15.35 2.17 -2.73
CA VAL A 170 14.84 3.41 -3.35
C VAL A 170 13.85 4.10 -2.44
N CYS A 171 12.92 3.35 -1.85
CA CYS A 171 11.94 3.86 -0.90
C CYS A 171 12.64 4.50 0.31
N ARG A 172 13.64 3.83 0.89
CA ARG A 172 14.44 4.36 2.02
C ARG A 172 15.11 5.68 1.67
N ILE A 173 15.78 5.78 0.51
CA ILE A 173 16.43 7.00 0.05
C ILE A 173 15.41 8.12 -0.17
N VAL A 174 14.28 7.81 -0.80
CA VAL A 174 13.21 8.79 -1.07
C VAL A 174 12.61 9.30 0.23
N ASN A 175 12.35 8.44 1.20
CA ASN A 175 11.77 8.84 2.49
C ASN A 175 12.71 9.74 3.31
N VAL A 176 14.02 9.46 3.31
CA VAL A 176 15.02 10.36 3.92
C VAL A 176 15.00 11.73 3.25
N ASN A 177 14.98 11.79 1.93
CA ASN A 177 14.97 13.03 1.18
C ASN A 177 13.65 13.81 1.31
N LYS A 178 12.51 13.12 1.41
CA LYS A 178 11.22 13.78 1.70
C LYS A 178 11.23 14.50 3.05
N LYS A 179 11.84 13.91 4.08
CA LYS A 179 12.01 14.56 5.40
C LYS A 179 12.86 15.85 5.31
N MET A 180 13.74 15.95 4.30
CA MET A 180 14.53 17.16 4.00
C MET A 180 13.80 18.14 3.04
N GLY A 181 12.50 17.94 2.78
CA GLY A 181 11.68 18.81 1.95
C GLY A 181 11.78 18.59 0.43
N MET A 182 12.51 17.57 -0.02
CA MET A 182 12.60 17.21 -1.44
C MET A 182 11.47 16.25 -1.82
N SER A 183 10.81 16.48 -2.95
CA SER A 183 9.72 15.64 -3.43
C SER A 183 9.66 15.63 -4.96
N GLY A 184 8.99 14.63 -5.52
CA GLY A 184 8.68 14.56 -6.95
C GLY A 184 9.30 13.35 -7.68
N LYS A 185 8.86 13.12 -8.91
CA LYS A 185 9.27 11.99 -9.75
C LYS A 185 10.79 11.94 -10.01
N ILE A 186 11.43 13.12 -10.13
CA ILE A 186 12.88 13.23 -10.38
C ILE A 186 13.68 12.64 -9.22
N LEU A 187 13.23 12.83 -7.98
CA LEU A 187 13.87 12.25 -6.79
C LEU A 187 13.85 10.72 -6.85
N TYR A 188 12.72 10.16 -7.27
CA TYR A 188 12.56 8.71 -7.43
C TYR A 188 13.50 8.14 -8.48
N VAL A 189 13.57 8.75 -9.67
CA VAL A 189 14.48 8.35 -10.75
C VAL A 189 15.94 8.46 -10.31
N LYS A 190 16.31 9.54 -9.61
CA LYS A 190 17.68 9.72 -9.07
C LYS A 190 18.01 8.62 -8.05
N ALA A 191 17.11 8.33 -7.12
CA ALA A 191 17.30 7.27 -6.14
C ALA A 191 17.43 5.89 -6.81
N LEU A 192 16.60 5.59 -7.80
CA LEU A 192 16.68 4.36 -8.60
C LEU A 192 18.04 4.22 -9.29
N LEU A 193 18.50 5.25 -10.01
CA LEU A 193 19.82 5.24 -10.67
C LEU A 193 20.97 5.07 -9.66
N GLN A 194 20.85 5.67 -8.48
CA GLN A 194 21.84 5.54 -7.42
C GLN A 194 21.89 4.11 -6.86
N CYS A 195 20.74 3.49 -6.64
CA CYS A 195 20.65 2.10 -6.20
C CYS A 195 21.19 1.14 -7.26
N LEU A 196 20.85 1.37 -8.53
CA LEU A 196 21.35 0.61 -9.67
C LEU A 196 22.88 0.62 -9.76
N ALA A 197 23.50 1.77 -9.53
CA ALA A 197 24.96 1.93 -9.58
C ALA A 197 25.69 1.25 -8.41
N ARG A 198 25.03 1.10 -7.26
CA ARG A 198 25.61 0.55 -6.01
C ARG A 198 25.17 -0.88 -5.70
N ARG A 199 24.45 -1.52 -6.61
CA ARG A 199 23.84 -2.83 -6.39
C ARG A 199 24.86 -3.89 -5.94
N VAL A 200 24.46 -4.63 -4.91
CA VAL A 200 25.07 -5.90 -4.55
C VAL A 200 24.05 -6.98 -4.85
N PRO A 201 24.34 -7.96 -5.71
CA PRO A 201 23.42 -9.06 -5.97
C PRO A 201 23.17 -9.86 -4.70
N VAL A 202 21.91 -10.18 -4.45
CA VAL A 202 21.49 -11.01 -3.32
C VAL A 202 20.87 -12.26 -3.90
N VAL A 203 21.28 -13.42 -3.42
CA VAL A 203 20.59 -14.70 -3.69
C VAL A 203 19.40 -14.80 -2.77
N ALA A 204 18.26 -15.23 -3.29
CA ALA A 204 17.11 -15.57 -2.44
C ALA A 204 16.38 -16.82 -2.97
N ARG A 205 15.82 -17.55 -2.03
CA ARG A 205 14.80 -18.56 -2.29
C ARG A 205 13.43 -17.90 -2.15
N VAL A 206 12.57 -18.12 -3.14
CA VAL A 206 11.21 -17.59 -3.13
C VAL A 206 10.23 -18.74 -3.29
N LEU A 207 9.30 -18.84 -2.34
CA LEU A 207 8.25 -19.83 -2.36
C LEU A 207 6.90 -19.15 -2.60
N CYS A 208 6.07 -19.75 -3.45
CA CYS A 208 4.67 -19.40 -3.67
C CYS A 208 3.80 -20.58 -3.23
N ASP A 209 2.92 -20.38 -2.27
CA ASP A 209 2.06 -21.42 -1.70
C ASP A 209 2.85 -22.67 -1.28
N GLY A 210 4.03 -22.47 -0.68
CA GLY A 210 4.93 -23.51 -0.22
C GLY A 210 5.80 -24.16 -1.31
N VAL A 211 5.63 -23.81 -2.58
CA VAL A 211 6.43 -24.35 -3.69
C VAL A 211 7.52 -23.36 -4.08
N GLU A 212 8.78 -23.82 -4.14
CA GLU A 212 9.90 -23.00 -4.59
C GLU A 212 9.75 -22.64 -6.08
N VAL A 213 9.71 -21.35 -6.39
CA VAL A 213 9.53 -20.83 -7.75
C VAL A 213 10.76 -20.07 -8.26
N PHE A 214 11.69 -19.74 -7.37
CA PHE A 214 12.91 -19.04 -7.70
C PHE A 214 14.00 -19.31 -6.64
N HIS A 215 15.23 -19.54 -7.11
CA HIS A 215 16.41 -19.66 -6.26
C HIS A 215 17.64 -19.20 -7.05
N ASP A 216 17.89 -17.93 -7.08
CA ASP A 216 19.02 -17.32 -7.78
C ASP A 216 19.24 -15.88 -7.31
N LYS A 217 20.18 -15.18 -7.93
CA LYS A 217 20.43 -13.76 -7.73
C LYS A 217 19.30 -12.94 -8.31
N TYR A 218 18.80 -12.01 -7.52
CA TYR A 218 17.76 -11.09 -7.93
C TYR A 218 18.19 -9.63 -7.77
N PHE A 219 17.50 -8.80 -8.49
CA PHE A 219 17.63 -7.36 -8.50
C PHE A 219 16.53 -6.69 -7.66
N SER A 220 15.30 -7.11 -7.87
CA SER A 220 14.11 -6.67 -7.15
C SER A 220 13.04 -7.77 -7.15
N ILE A 221 12.29 -7.85 -6.07
CA ILE A 221 11.08 -8.65 -5.97
C ILE A 221 9.97 -7.68 -5.58
N ALA A 222 9.04 -7.43 -6.51
CA ALA A 222 7.82 -6.66 -6.24
C ALA A 222 6.65 -7.62 -6.00
N PHE A 223 5.75 -7.25 -5.09
CA PHE A 223 4.55 -8.00 -4.79
C PHE A 223 3.40 -7.05 -4.45
N GLY A 224 2.18 -7.43 -4.73
CA GLY A 224 1.04 -6.57 -4.41
C GLY A 224 -0.30 -7.12 -4.83
N VAL A 225 -1.34 -6.48 -4.31
CA VAL A 225 -2.73 -6.62 -4.76
C VAL A 225 -3.11 -5.46 -5.68
N GLY A 226 -2.35 -4.37 -5.66
CA GLY A 226 -2.51 -3.22 -6.54
C GLY A 226 -1.54 -3.22 -7.72
N ARG A 227 -1.77 -2.32 -8.67
CA ARG A 227 -1.03 -2.24 -9.94
C ARG A 227 0.07 -1.20 -9.98
N TYR A 228 -0.02 -0.17 -9.14
CA TYR A 228 0.82 1.02 -9.23
C TYR A 228 1.65 1.22 -7.97
N SER A 229 2.92 1.53 -8.16
CA SER A 229 3.87 1.91 -7.11
C SER A 229 4.78 3.05 -7.59
N GLY A 230 5.53 3.67 -6.68
CA GLY A 230 6.60 4.61 -7.00
C GLY A 230 6.21 5.78 -7.92
N GLY A 231 4.96 6.25 -7.87
CA GLY A 231 4.47 7.35 -8.68
C GLY A 231 3.93 6.94 -10.05
N GLY A 232 3.56 5.68 -10.24
CA GLY A 232 2.89 5.16 -11.43
C GLY A 232 3.64 4.05 -12.17
N MET A 233 4.68 3.46 -11.58
CA MET A 233 5.26 2.22 -12.10
C MET A 233 4.27 1.07 -11.92
N ARG A 234 4.30 0.10 -12.83
CA ARG A 234 3.40 -1.05 -12.88
C ARG A 234 4.19 -2.35 -12.81
N GLN A 235 4.75 -2.63 -11.65
CA GLN A 235 5.54 -3.83 -11.40
C GLN A 235 4.68 -5.08 -11.26
N THR A 236 3.45 -4.90 -10.77
CA THR A 236 2.38 -5.90 -10.66
C THR A 236 1.21 -5.51 -11.57
N ALA A 237 1.49 -5.35 -12.88
CA ALA A 237 0.59 -4.72 -13.85
C ALA A 237 -0.79 -5.42 -13.98
N ASP A 238 -0.82 -6.72 -13.75
CA ASP A 238 -2.00 -7.57 -13.93
C ASP A 238 -2.70 -7.91 -12.59
N ALA A 239 -2.31 -7.20 -11.50
CA ALA A 239 -2.90 -7.41 -10.18
C ALA A 239 -4.39 -7.02 -10.15
N GLU A 240 -5.16 -7.81 -9.45
CA GLU A 240 -6.58 -7.58 -9.17
C GLU A 240 -6.76 -7.47 -7.66
N MET A 241 -7.38 -6.38 -7.22
CA MET A 241 -7.40 -6.05 -5.79
C MET A 241 -8.40 -6.89 -4.97
N ASP A 242 -9.15 -7.78 -5.59
CA ASP A 242 -10.26 -8.54 -4.98
C ASP A 242 -10.34 -10.00 -5.44
N ASP A 243 -9.27 -10.56 -6.03
CA ASP A 243 -9.21 -11.95 -6.53
C ASP A 243 -8.68 -12.96 -5.51
N GLY A 244 -8.28 -12.50 -4.33
CA GLY A 244 -7.72 -13.34 -3.25
C GLY A 244 -6.29 -13.82 -3.53
N LEU A 245 -5.56 -13.13 -4.40
CA LEU A 245 -4.19 -13.47 -4.79
C LEU A 245 -3.25 -12.27 -4.68
N LEU A 246 -1.98 -12.57 -4.46
CA LEU A 246 -0.85 -11.67 -4.58
C LEU A 246 -0.23 -11.85 -5.95
N ASP A 247 -0.06 -10.77 -6.69
CA ASP A 247 0.82 -10.73 -7.86
C ASP A 247 2.26 -10.52 -7.40
N MET A 248 3.20 -11.27 -8.00
CA MET A 248 4.62 -11.13 -7.76
C MET A 248 5.39 -11.03 -9.07
N THR A 249 6.35 -10.13 -9.11
CA THR A 249 7.30 -9.99 -10.22
C THR A 249 8.71 -10.00 -9.66
N ILE A 250 9.51 -11.03 -10.02
CA ILE A 250 10.93 -11.09 -9.69
C ILE A 250 11.72 -10.62 -10.90
N ILE A 251 12.60 -9.66 -10.67
CA ILE A 251 13.60 -9.19 -11.62
C ILE A 251 14.91 -9.87 -11.24
N PRO A 252 15.35 -10.92 -11.98
CA PRO A 252 16.63 -11.57 -11.72
C PRO A 252 17.79 -10.63 -12.02
N GLU A 253 19.01 -11.05 -11.74
CA GLU A 253 20.19 -10.29 -12.12
C GLU A 253 20.28 -10.17 -13.65
N LEU A 254 20.18 -8.95 -14.17
CA LEU A 254 20.21 -8.63 -15.60
C LEU A 254 21.34 -7.64 -15.93
N PRO A 255 21.88 -7.66 -17.18
CA PRO A 255 22.83 -6.66 -17.63
C PRO A 255 22.23 -5.24 -17.56
N MET A 256 23.03 -4.26 -17.13
CA MET A 256 22.58 -2.86 -16.96
C MET A 256 21.97 -2.26 -18.24
N LEU A 257 22.55 -2.57 -19.40
CA LEU A 257 22.03 -2.09 -20.69
C LEU A 257 20.59 -2.59 -20.91
N LYS A 258 20.31 -3.84 -20.52
CA LYS A 258 18.97 -4.42 -20.65
C LYS A 258 18.00 -3.74 -19.68
N ILE A 259 18.40 -3.55 -18.43
CA ILE A 259 17.57 -2.85 -17.44
C ILE A 259 17.21 -1.45 -17.96
N ALA A 260 18.19 -0.68 -18.44
CA ALA A 260 17.98 0.67 -18.97
C ALA A 260 17.03 0.67 -20.19
N LYS A 261 17.13 -0.31 -21.08
CA LYS A 261 16.26 -0.48 -22.24
C LYS A 261 14.82 -0.82 -21.85
N GLU A 262 14.65 -1.68 -20.85
CA GLU A 262 13.35 -2.20 -20.44
C GLU A 262 12.63 -1.31 -19.40
N ALA A 263 13.35 -0.43 -18.69
CA ALA A 263 12.81 0.44 -17.66
C ALA A 263 11.56 1.28 -18.07
N PRO A 264 11.46 1.81 -19.30
CA PRO A 264 10.25 2.52 -19.73
C PRO A 264 8.98 1.66 -19.70
N LYS A 265 9.12 0.33 -19.83
CA LYS A 265 7.98 -0.61 -19.76
C LYS A 265 7.30 -0.65 -18.40
N LEU A 266 7.99 -0.25 -17.33
CA LEU A 266 7.40 -0.09 -16.00
C LEU A 266 6.20 0.86 -16.00
N PHE A 267 6.21 1.88 -16.86
CA PHE A 267 5.14 2.87 -16.91
C PHE A 267 4.02 2.52 -17.92
N THR A 268 4.27 1.59 -18.83
CA THR A 268 3.30 1.18 -19.86
C THR A 268 2.49 -0.07 -19.47
N GLY A 269 2.90 -0.76 -18.40
CA GLY A 269 2.28 -2.02 -17.96
C GLY A 269 2.67 -3.24 -18.79
N THR A 270 3.68 -3.10 -19.68
CA THR A 270 4.21 -4.22 -20.48
C THR A 270 5.47 -4.84 -19.88
N PHE A 271 5.86 -4.37 -18.69
CA PHE A 271 7.06 -4.83 -18.00
C PHE A 271 6.97 -6.32 -17.62
N THR A 272 5.84 -6.76 -17.10
CA THR A 272 5.57 -8.15 -16.72
C THR A 272 5.64 -9.15 -17.88
N ARG A 273 5.68 -8.66 -19.12
CA ARG A 273 5.79 -9.50 -20.35
C ARG A 273 7.23 -9.74 -20.79
N ILE A 274 8.23 -9.26 -20.05
CA ILE A 274 9.66 -9.51 -20.34
C ILE A 274 9.97 -10.98 -20.00
N PRO A 275 10.51 -11.77 -20.95
CA PRO A 275 10.63 -13.23 -20.77
C PRO A 275 11.52 -13.68 -19.62
N GLU A 276 12.50 -12.84 -19.22
CA GLU A 276 13.43 -13.16 -18.13
C GLU A 276 12.84 -12.94 -16.74
N LEU A 277 11.70 -12.27 -16.64
CA LEU A 277 11.07 -12.03 -15.34
C LEU A 277 10.29 -13.27 -14.90
N VAL A 278 10.30 -13.51 -13.60
CA VAL A 278 9.41 -14.51 -13.00
C VAL A 278 8.16 -13.79 -12.50
N VAL A 279 7.04 -14.05 -13.15
CA VAL A 279 5.74 -13.47 -12.78
C VAL A 279 4.85 -14.60 -12.26
N LYS A 280 4.31 -14.45 -11.06
CA LYS A 280 3.47 -15.45 -10.38
C LYS A 280 2.32 -14.77 -9.65
N LYS A 281 1.26 -15.53 -9.43
CA LYS A 281 0.18 -15.23 -8.48
C LYS A 281 0.16 -16.34 -7.42
N ALA A 282 -0.06 -15.97 -6.16
CA ALA A 282 -0.11 -16.89 -5.04
C ALA A 282 -0.95 -16.32 -3.89
N ARG A 283 -1.41 -17.16 -2.98
CA ARG A 283 -2.02 -16.71 -1.71
C ARG A 283 -0.98 -16.36 -0.65
N SER A 284 0.17 -17.04 -0.73
CA SER A 284 1.28 -16.82 0.18
C SER A 284 2.60 -16.79 -0.59
N ILE A 285 3.46 -15.84 -0.20
CA ILE A 285 4.80 -15.67 -0.76
C ILE A 285 5.79 -15.59 0.41
N VAL A 286 6.85 -16.39 0.35
CA VAL A 286 7.95 -16.35 1.32
C VAL A 286 9.24 -16.02 0.59
N VAL A 287 9.95 -14.98 1.05
CA VAL A 287 11.25 -14.56 0.51
C VAL A 287 12.32 -14.80 1.56
N ILE A 288 13.27 -15.67 1.28
CA ILE A 288 14.37 -16.06 2.17
C ILE A 288 15.68 -15.69 1.50
N PRO A 289 16.31 -14.57 1.87
CA PRO A 289 17.61 -14.17 1.30
C PRO A 289 18.74 -15.00 1.90
N GLU A 290 19.83 -15.13 1.14
CA GLU A 290 21.05 -15.80 1.56
C GLU A 290 22.20 -14.80 1.73
N GLY A 291 22.88 -14.85 2.88
CA GLY A 291 24.08 -14.06 3.14
C GLY A 291 23.90 -12.57 3.38
N SER A 292 22.69 -12.04 3.23
CA SER A 292 22.33 -10.64 3.53
C SER A 292 20.87 -10.51 3.89
N SER A 293 20.50 -9.39 4.53
CA SER A 293 19.14 -9.10 4.96
C SER A 293 18.63 -7.83 4.26
N PRO A 294 18.15 -7.92 3.03
CA PRO A 294 17.65 -6.77 2.27
C PRO A 294 16.42 -6.16 2.94
N HIS A 295 16.26 -4.86 2.80
CA HIS A 295 15.09 -4.15 3.31
C HIS A 295 13.82 -4.63 2.61
N VAL A 296 12.72 -4.58 3.37
CA VAL A 296 11.34 -4.83 2.92
C VAL A 296 10.58 -3.52 3.04
N GLU A 297 9.89 -3.15 1.97
CA GLU A 297 8.99 -2.01 1.96
C GLU A 297 7.56 -2.45 1.63
N VAL A 298 6.58 -1.71 2.16
CA VAL A 298 5.15 -1.92 1.97
C VAL A 298 4.47 -0.57 1.83
N ASP A 299 3.74 -0.36 0.74
CA ASP A 299 3.01 0.89 0.44
C ASP A 299 3.90 2.16 0.50
N GLY A 300 5.21 2.01 0.30
CA GLY A 300 6.19 3.08 0.36
C GLY A 300 6.81 3.31 1.75
N GLU A 301 6.59 2.43 2.72
CA GLU A 301 7.21 2.47 4.05
C GLU A 301 8.11 1.25 4.28
N VAL A 302 9.33 1.50 4.79
CA VAL A 302 10.27 0.41 5.13
C VAL A 302 9.86 -0.17 6.48
N ILE A 303 9.49 -1.45 6.49
CA ILE A 303 8.95 -2.15 7.67
C ILE A 303 9.96 -3.04 8.38
N GLY A 304 11.10 -3.35 7.74
CA GLY A 304 12.12 -4.23 8.30
C GLY A 304 13.07 -4.77 7.25
N VAL A 305 13.64 -5.93 7.54
CA VAL A 305 14.53 -6.68 6.64
C VAL A 305 14.05 -8.11 6.49
N ALA A 306 14.25 -8.70 5.30
CA ALA A 306 13.90 -10.11 5.05
C ALA A 306 14.78 -11.06 5.90
N PRO A 307 14.28 -12.28 6.25
CA PRO A 307 13.19 -13.00 5.57
C PRO A 307 11.81 -12.42 5.84
N VAL A 308 10.90 -12.58 4.86
CA VAL A 308 9.54 -12.06 4.94
C VAL A 308 8.53 -13.07 4.40
N CYS A 309 7.38 -13.16 5.07
CA CYS A 309 6.21 -13.91 4.63
C CYS A 309 5.06 -12.93 4.36
N LEU A 310 4.41 -13.09 3.20
CA LEU A 310 3.25 -12.34 2.78
C LEU A 310 2.09 -13.30 2.59
N GLU A 311 0.93 -12.96 3.13
CA GLU A 311 -0.27 -13.78 3.03
C GLU A 311 -1.50 -12.92 2.81
N ILE A 312 -2.40 -13.35 1.92
CA ILE A 312 -3.71 -12.72 1.81
C ILE A 312 -4.47 -12.90 3.13
N PHE A 313 -4.87 -11.80 3.73
CA PHE A 313 -5.73 -11.82 4.92
C PHE A 313 -7.15 -12.26 4.52
N GLY A 314 -7.75 -13.19 5.28
CA GLY A 314 -8.98 -13.85 4.89
C GLY A 314 -10.15 -12.92 4.52
N PRO A 315 -10.67 -12.08 5.43
CA PRO A 315 -11.74 -11.12 5.11
C PRO A 315 -11.23 -9.91 4.32
N GLN A 316 -12.00 -9.48 3.32
CA GLN A 316 -11.72 -8.27 2.54
C GLN A 316 -12.27 -7.01 3.24
N ILE A 317 -11.60 -5.87 3.04
CA ILE A 317 -12.08 -4.54 3.45
C ILE A 317 -12.97 -3.93 2.35
N ASN A 318 -13.93 -3.07 2.73
CA ASN A 318 -14.67 -2.28 1.74
C ASN A 318 -13.88 -1.00 1.43
N VAL A 319 -13.69 -0.72 0.14
CA VAL A 319 -12.99 0.48 -0.34
C VAL A 319 -13.85 1.26 -1.31
N LEU A 320 -13.64 2.56 -1.39
CA LEU A 320 -14.27 3.36 -2.42
C LEU A 320 -13.79 2.85 -3.79
N LYS A 321 -14.72 2.46 -4.66
CA LYS A 321 -14.42 1.91 -5.99
C LYS A 321 -15.48 2.37 -6.97
N ARG A 322 -15.09 2.71 -8.19
CA ARG A 322 -16.04 3.10 -9.24
C ARG A 322 -16.88 1.89 -9.62
N GLN A 323 -18.21 1.99 -9.50
CA GLN A 323 -19.10 0.94 -9.98
C GLN A 323 -19.20 1.02 -11.53
N GLY A 324 -18.99 -0.10 -12.20
CA GLY A 324 -19.25 -0.21 -13.64
C GLY A 324 -18.08 0.01 -14.60
N ALA A 325 -16.84 0.12 -14.12
CA ALA A 325 -15.69 -0.06 -15.00
C ALA A 325 -15.50 -1.56 -15.28
N SER A 326 -16.39 -2.13 -16.12
CA SER A 326 -16.10 -3.43 -16.72
C SER A 326 -14.89 -3.26 -17.63
N ARG A 327 -13.96 -4.20 -17.52
CA ARG A 327 -12.70 -4.33 -18.26
C ARG A 327 -12.88 -3.99 -19.74
N ALA A 328 -12.24 -2.92 -20.21
CA ALA A 328 -11.95 -2.71 -21.62
C ALA A 328 -10.54 -3.22 -21.90
#